data_39784ca193ab6acbc64cb431d94db959
#
_entry.id   39784ca193ab6acbc64cb431d94db959
#
_cell.length_a   1.000
_cell.length_b   1.000
_cell.length_c   1.000
_cell.angle_alpha   90.00
_cell.angle_beta   90.00
_cell.angle_gamma   90.00
#
_symmetry.space_group_name_H-M   'P 1'
#
loop_
_entity.id
_entity.type
_entity.pdbx_description
1 polymer ?
#
loop_
_entity_poly.entity_id
_entity_poly.type
_entity_poly.pdbx_seq_one_letter_code
_entity_poly.pdbx_strand_id
1 'polypeptide(L)'
;MRILIVGHGVVGKNLEKELEVLHPDVIDKYKPEENKIEVPYGVRYDIAFICVDTPIRKEERVLCDTSEVKNAIMENEAEIYVIKSTVSPGTTEQLRVKTGKRIIFSPEYYGGTQHCNNFRFDFTILGGERKACIEVIQVLQHVYDARHQFRITDSRTAELTKYMENSFLATKVSFCQQFYFIASEMDVDYEELXXXXXCSCWIQE
;
A
#
# COMPACT_ATOMS: atom_id res chain seq x y z
N MET A 1 4.12 21.06 -9.22
CA MET A 1 4.12 20.08 -8.10
C MET A 1 4.98 18.90 -8.52
N ARG A 2 5.85 18.45 -7.66
CA ARG A 2 6.83 17.39 -7.97
C ARG A 2 6.58 16.20 -7.06
N ILE A 3 6.36 15.05 -7.67
CA ILE A 3 6.07 13.81 -6.95
C ILE A 3 7.18 12.80 -7.24
N LEU A 4 7.59 12.09 -6.21
CA LEU A 4 8.58 11.02 -6.31
C LEU A 4 7.95 9.71 -5.86
N ILE A 5 8.21 8.64 -6.59
CA ILE A 5 7.90 7.26 -6.18
C ILE A 5 9.24 6.56 -5.95
N VAL A 6 9.45 6.04 -4.74
CA VAL A 6 10.66 5.30 -4.35
C VAL A 6 10.31 3.82 -4.23
N GLY A 7 10.87 3.01 -5.12
CA GLY A 7 10.59 1.58 -5.25
C GLY A 7 9.63 1.31 -6.40
N HIS A 8 10.04 0.48 -7.36
CA HIS A 8 9.28 0.20 -8.59
C HIS A 8 8.89 -1.29 -8.69
N GLY A 9 8.47 -1.84 -7.54
CA GLY A 9 7.84 -3.16 -7.46
C GLY A 9 6.37 -3.11 -7.87
N VAL A 10 5.56 -4.07 -7.41
CA VAL A 10 4.12 -4.13 -7.72
C VAL A 10 3.41 -2.83 -7.31
N VAL A 11 3.67 -2.37 -6.09
CA VAL A 11 3.00 -1.17 -5.55
C VAL A 11 3.42 0.08 -6.33
N GLY A 12 4.74 0.27 -6.53
CA GLY A 12 5.26 1.45 -7.24
C GLY A 12 4.76 1.55 -8.67
N LYS A 13 4.74 0.42 -9.40
CA LYS A 13 4.27 0.38 -10.80
C LYS A 13 2.78 0.72 -10.91
N ASN A 14 1.96 0.20 -10.02
CA ASN A 14 0.53 0.51 -10.00
C ASN A 14 0.30 1.98 -9.63
N LEU A 15 1.04 2.46 -8.63
CA LEU A 15 0.94 3.86 -8.21
C LEU A 15 1.40 4.82 -9.31
N GLU A 16 2.50 4.50 -10.02
CA GLU A 16 2.96 5.29 -11.17
C GLU A 16 1.86 5.43 -12.21
N LYS A 17 1.25 4.31 -12.58
CA LYS A 17 0.15 4.28 -13.56
C LYS A 17 -1.05 5.10 -13.06
N GLU A 18 -1.36 4.99 -11.78
CA GLU A 18 -2.47 5.72 -11.15
C GLU A 18 -2.23 7.23 -11.14
N LEU A 19 -0.98 7.63 -10.87
CA LEU A 19 -0.58 9.04 -10.81
C LEU A 19 -0.04 9.58 -12.14
N GLU A 20 -0.21 8.86 -13.25
CA GLU A 20 0.36 9.19 -14.57
C GLU A 20 0.11 10.65 -14.98
N VAL A 21 -1.08 11.16 -14.73
CA VAL A 21 -1.48 12.53 -15.05
C VAL A 21 -0.64 13.58 -14.32
N LEU A 22 0.01 13.20 -13.22
CA LEU A 22 0.84 14.08 -12.40
C LEU A 22 2.35 13.94 -12.73
N HIS A 23 2.70 13.08 -13.69
CA HIS A 23 4.07 12.83 -14.16
C HIS A 23 5.07 12.62 -12.99
N PRO A 24 4.89 11.59 -12.16
CA PRO A 24 5.80 11.36 -11.04
C PRO A 24 7.17 10.89 -11.52
N ASP A 25 8.22 11.38 -10.86
CA ASP A 25 9.56 10.79 -10.99
C ASP A 25 9.55 9.43 -10.27
N VAL A 26 10.29 8.47 -10.81
CA VAL A 26 10.38 7.11 -10.25
C VAL A 26 11.84 6.74 -10.04
N ILE A 27 12.18 6.23 -8.87
CA ILE A 27 13.51 5.69 -8.61
C ILE A 27 13.40 4.31 -7.94
N ASP A 28 14.27 3.39 -8.36
CA ASP A 28 14.40 2.08 -7.74
C ASP A 28 15.90 1.76 -7.61
N LYS A 29 16.33 1.54 -6.39
CA LYS A 29 17.72 1.24 -6.05
C LYS A 29 18.21 -0.07 -6.67
N TYR A 30 17.29 -1.04 -6.80
CA TYR A 30 17.61 -2.39 -7.29
C TYR A 30 17.31 -2.57 -8.78
N LYS A 31 16.68 -1.56 -9.40
CA LYS A 31 16.32 -1.56 -10.82
C LYS A 31 16.60 -0.18 -11.42
N PRO A 32 17.85 0.26 -11.41
CA PRO A 32 18.17 1.63 -11.88
C PRO A 32 17.82 1.87 -13.35
N GLU A 33 17.69 0.81 -14.14
CA GLU A 33 17.26 0.88 -15.54
C GLU A 33 15.76 1.27 -15.68
N GLU A 34 14.98 1.12 -14.62
CA GLU A 34 13.56 1.52 -14.60
C GLU A 34 13.36 2.96 -14.09
N ASN A 35 14.45 3.63 -13.68
CA ASN A 35 14.35 5.00 -13.13
C ASN A 35 13.90 5.99 -14.20
N LYS A 36 12.96 6.86 -13.80
CA LYS A 36 12.42 7.94 -14.63
C LYS A 36 12.51 9.22 -13.80
N ILE A 37 13.49 10.06 -14.10
CA ILE A 37 13.74 11.31 -13.37
C ILE A 37 13.75 12.45 -14.35
N GLU A 38 12.77 13.36 -14.23
CA GLU A 38 12.69 14.58 -15.05
C GLU A 38 13.23 15.79 -14.31
N VAL A 39 13.27 15.71 -12.98
CA VAL A 39 13.69 16.82 -12.12
C VAL A 39 15.22 16.81 -11.95
N PRO A 40 15.91 17.95 -12.06
CA PRO A 40 17.36 18.00 -11.84
C PRO A 40 17.76 17.51 -10.44
N TYR A 41 18.94 16.92 -10.36
CA TYR A 41 19.51 16.41 -9.11
C TYR A 41 19.51 17.49 -8.00
N GLY A 42 19.14 17.10 -6.80
CA GLY A 42 19.16 17.99 -5.63
C GLY A 42 17.89 18.81 -5.45
N VAL A 43 16.87 18.58 -6.27
CA VAL A 43 15.59 19.30 -6.13
C VAL A 43 14.70 18.58 -5.10
N ARG A 44 14.06 19.36 -4.23
CA ARG A 44 13.12 18.85 -3.23
C ARG A 44 11.76 18.54 -3.85
N TYR A 45 11.20 17.40 -3.52
CA TYR A 45 9.86 16.98 -3.96
C TYR A 45 8.80 17.51 -3.00
N ASP A 46 7.60 17.71 -3.51
CA ASP A 46 6.45 18.06 -2.67
C ASP A 46 5.97 16.81 -1.90
N ILE A 47 5.88 15.67 -2.60
CA ILE A 47 5.48 14.40 -1.99
C ILE A 47 6.40 13.28 -2.48
N ALA A 48 6.87 12.43 -1.56
CA ALA A 48 7.56 11.19 -1.89
C ALA A 48 6.75 9.99 -1.38
N PHE A 49 6.32 9.12 -2.29
CA PHE A 49 5.65 7.86 -1.98
C PHE A 49 6.71 6.77 -1.82
N ILE A 50 6.72 6.09 -0.67
CA ILE A 50 7.71 5.07 -0.34
C ILE A 50 7.08 3.69 -0.54
N CYS A 51 7.51 2.99 -1.60
CA CYS A 51 6.95 1.72 -2.09
C CYS A 51 7.99 0.59 -2.08
N VAL A 52 8.91 0.63 -1.12
CA VAL A 52 10.01 -0.33 -1.01
C VAL A 52 9.59 -1.60 -0.25
N ASP A 53 10.33 -2.69 -0.43
CA ASP A 53 10.05 -3.96 0.24
C ASP A 53 10.35 -3.89 1.75
N THR A 54 9.57 -4.64 2.52
CA THR A 54 9.74 -4.79 3.97
C THR A 54 9.79 -6.29 4.29
N PRO A 55 10.91 -6.96 3.98
CA PRO A 55 11.00 -8.41 4.07
C PRO A 55 11.01 -8.94 5.51
N ILE A 56 10.67 -10.21 5.64
CA ILE A 56 10.86 -10.97 6.88
C ILE A 56 12.32 -11.46 6.92
N ARG A 57 13.02 -11.18 8.01
CA ARG A 57 14.37 -11.72 8.26
C ARG A 57 14.28 -12.76 9.37
N LYS A 58 14.01 -13.99 8.99
CA LYS A 58 13.77 -15.12 9.94
C LYS A 58 14.97 -15.36 10.86
N GLU A 59 16.18 -15.28 10.30
CA GLU A 59 17.43 -15.52 11.04
C GLU A 59 17.63 -14.50 12.17
N GLU A 60 17.17 -13.29 11.96
CA GLU A 60 17.28 -12.19 12.93
C GLU A 60 16.01 -12.03 13.78
N ARG A 61 15.01 -12.87 13.54
CA ARG A 61 13.67 -12.80 14.16
C ARG A 61 12.97 -11.47 13.93
N VAL A 62 13.26 -10.83 12.79
CA VAL A 62 12.62 -9.57 12.39
C VAL A 62 11.46 -9.92 11.45
N LEU A 63 10.24 -9.67 11.90
CA LEU A 63 9.03 -10.01 11.15
C LEU A 63 8.68 -8.96 10.08
N CYS A 64 9.27 -7.76 10.17
CA CYS A 64 9.06 -6.70 9.20
C CYS A 64 10.27 -5.78 9.25
N ASP A 65 11.18 -5.93 8.28
CA ASP A 65 12.38 -5.09 8.21
C ASP A 65 12.04 -3.78 7.49
N THR A 66 12.03 -2.69 8.23
CA THR A 66 11.73 -1.35 7.71
C THR A 66 12.98 -0.53 7.39
N SER A 67 14.16 -1.17 7.29
CA SER A 67 15.42 -0.49 7.00
C SER A 67 15.36 0.27 5.66
N GLU A 68 14.83 -0.36 4.62
CA GLU A 68 14.73 0.28 3.30
C GLU A 68 13.72 1.45 3.32
N VAL A 69 12.64 1.36 4.10
CA VAL A 69 11.70 2.48 4.28
C VAL A 69 12.43 3.67 4.89
N LYS A 70 13.20 3.43 5.96
CA LYS A 70 14.00 4.47 6.62
C LYS A 70 15.03 5.07 5.64
N ASN A 71 15.77 4.22 4.92
CA ASN A 71 16.78 4.66 3.95
C ASN A 71 16.14 5.53 2.87
N ALA A 72 15.03 5.09 2.29
CA ALA A 72 14.29 5.83 1.26
C ALA A 72 13.90 7.23 1.74
N ILE A 73 13.44 7.35 2.99
CA ILE A 73 13.07 8.63 3.61
C ILE A 73 14.30 9.52 3.83
N MET A 74 15.45 8.93 4.20
CA MET A 74 16.66 9.70 4.51
C MET A 74 17.45 10.11 3.26
N GLU A 75 17.39 9.31 2.21
CA GLU A 75 18.15 9.54 0.97
C GLU A 75 17.45 10.50 0.00
N ASN A 76 16.17 10.75 0.20
CA ASN A 76 15.36 11.59 -0.69
C ASN A 76 14.80 12.80 0.06
N GLU A 77 14.79 13.97 -0.59
CA GLU A 77 14.26 15.19 0.03
C GLU A 77 12.85 15.51 -0.47
N ALA A 78 11.90 15.50 0.45
CA ALA A 78 10.50 15.83 0.17
C ALA A 78 9.88 16.62 1.34
N GLU A 79 8.79 17.33 1.06
CA GLU A 79 8.00 18.01 2.10
C GLU A 79 7.20 16.99 2.92
N ILE A 80 6.58 16.01 2.24
CA ILE A 80 5.78 14.97 2.89
C ILE A 80 6.19 13.61 2.33
N TYR A 81 6.35 12.64 3.22
CA TYR A 81 6.62 11.24 2.86
C TYR A 81 5.38 10.41 3.15
N VAL A 82 4.93 9.65 2.15
CA VAL A 82 3.77 8.77 2.26
C VAL A 82 4.25 7.33 2.19
N ILE A 83 4.26 6.62 3.31
CA ILE A 83 4.66 5.21 3.33
C ILE A 83 3.51 4.38 2.76
N LYS A 84 3.77 3.67 1.66
CA LYS A 84 2.86 2.70 1.04
C LYS A 84 3.27 1.26 1.38
N SER A 85 4.54 1.05 1.75
CA SER A 85 5.06 -0.25 2.19
C SER A 85 4.33 -0.75 3.44
N THR A 86 4.04 -2.04 3.52
CA THR A 86 3.45 -2.62 4.73
C THR A 86 4.47 -2.56 5.87
N VAL A 87 4.13 -1.88 6.96
CA VAL A 87 5.03 -1.70 8.12
C VAL A 87 4.31 -2.06 9.41
N SER A 88 5.07 -2.45 10.42
CA SER A 88 4.51 -2.78 11.75
C SER A 88 3.84 -1.55 12.37
N PRO A 89 2.69 -1.72 13.04
CA PRO A 89 1.99 -0.59 13.67
C PRO A 89 2.89 0.19 14.63
N GLY A 90 2.94 1.52 14.43
CA GLY A 90 3.79 2.45 15.16
C GLY A 90 5.06 2.87 14.42
N THR A 91 5.36 2.25 13.27
CA THR A 91 6.57 2.56 12.49
C THR A 91 6.57 4.02 12.00
N THR A 92 5.46 4.48 11.45
CA THR A 92 5.34 5.85 10.92
C THR A 92 5.64 6.88 12.01
N GLU A 93 5.07 6.71 13.18
CA GLU A 93 5.28 7.62 14.31
C GLU A 93 6.74 7.57 14.79
N GLN A 94 7.32 6.37 14.88
CA GLN A 94 8.73 6.22 15.27
C GLN A 94 9.65 6.95 14.29
N LEU A 95 9.41 6.77 12.98
CA LEU A 95 10.20 7.43 11.94
C LEU A 95 10.02 8.95 11.99
N ARG A 96 8.78 9.42 12.18
CA ARG A 96 8.47 10.84 12.31
C ARG A 96 9.26 11.47 13.48
N VAL A 97 9.24 10.82 14.63
CA VAL A 97 9.95 11.32 15.83
C VAL A 97 11.47 11.29 15.60
N LYS A 98 11.99 10.20 15.02
CA LYS A 98 13.45 10.04 14.83
C LYS A 98 14.04 10.98 13.78
N THR A 99 13.26 11.30 12.74
CA THR A 99 13.79 12.08 11.59
C THR A 99 13.37 13.54 11.62
N GLY A 100 12.32 13.89 12.37
CA GLY A 100 11.72 15.22 12.34
C GLY A 100 10.97 15.53 11.04
N LYS A 101 10.85 14.54 10.13
CA LYS A 101 10.22 14.74 8.83
C LYS A 101 8.71 14.52 8.94
N ARG A 102 7.96 15.11 7.99
CA ARG A 102 6.50 14.95 7.90
C ARG A 102 6.20 13.63 7.19
N ILE A 103 5.83 12.61 7.96
CA ILE A 103 5.62 11.25 7.45
C ILE A 103 4.20 10.82 7.78
N ILE A 104 3.48 10.30 6.77
CA ILE A 104 2.15 9.70 6.94
C ILE A 104 2.18 8.31 6.32
N PHE A 105 1.18 7.51 6.63
CA PHE A 105 1.00 6.15 6.10
C PHE A 105 -0.28 6.10 5.26
N SER A 106 -0.22 5.41 4.13
CA SER A 106 -1.41 5.18 3.30
C SER A 106 -1.36 3.75 2.77
N PRO A 107 -2.14 2.81 3.34
CA PRO A 107 -2.14 1.43 2.87
C PRO A 107 -2.50 1.34 1.39
N GLU A 108 -1.94 0.35 0.73
CA GLU A 108 -2.27 0.03 -0.65
C GLU A 108 -3.06 -1.28 -0.67
N TYR A 109 -3.80 -1.48 -1.75
CA TYR A 109 -4.66 -2.65 -1.91
C TYR A 109 -4.39 -3.37 -3.23
N TYR A 110 -3.26 -3.08 -3.88
CA TYR A 110 -2.87 -3.72 -5.13
C TYR A 110 -2.49 -5.18 -4.87
N GLY A 111 -3.11 -6.09 -5.59
CA GLY A 111 -2.74 -7.50 -5.52
C GLY A 111 -1.63 -7.84 -6.51
N GLY A 112 -0.79 -8.82 -6.14
CA GLY A 112 0.30 -9.30 -6.99
C GLY A 112 -0.14 -10.28 -8.07
N THR A 113 -1.44 -10.59 -8.18
CA THR A 113 -1.95 -11.54 -9.18
C THR A 113 -2.74 -10.82 -10.27
N GLN A 114 -2.83 -11.45 -11.43
CA GLN A 114 -3.56 -10.92 -12.58
C GLN A 114 -5.03 -10.60 -12.25
N HIS A 115 -5.65 -11.38 -11.38
CA HIS A 115 -7.05 -11.17 -10.97
C HIS A 115 -7.25 -9.92 -10.12
N CYS A 116 -6.21 -9.46 -9.43
CA CYS A 116 -6.27 -8.27 -8.58
C CYS A 116 -6.07 -6.96 -9.33
N ASN A 117 -5.58 -7.01 -10.58
CA ASN A 117 -5.25 -5.80 -11.35
C ASN A 117 -6.47 -4.95 -11.70
N ASN A 118 -7.67 -5.52 -11.65
CA ASN A 118 -8.91 -4.81 -11.98
C ASN A 118 -9.66 -4.30 -10.75
N PHE A 119 -9.15 -4.60 -9.56
CA PHE A 119 -9.77 -4.10 -8.32
C PHE A 119 -9.40 -2.64 -8.12
N ARG A 120 -10.40 -1.77 -8.13
CA ARG A 120 -10.27 -0.35 -7.77
C ARG A 120 -11.11 -0.11 -6.53
N PHE A 121 -10.49 0.43 -5.53
CA PHE A 121 -11.20 0.83 -4.32
C PHE A 121 -11.58 2.30 -4.45
N ASP A 122 -12.84 2.60 -4.13
CA ASP A 122 -13.34 3.98 -4.18
C ASP A 122 -12.97 4.76 -2.91
N PHE A 123 -11.89 4.35 -2.24
CA PHE A 123 -11.42 5.07 -1.05
C PHE A 123 -9.91 4.97 -0.88
N THR A 124 -9.35 5.98 -0.22
CA THR A 124 -7.94 6.01 0.22
C THR A 124 -7.92 6.35 1.71
N ILE A 125 -7.19 5.54 2.48
CA ILE A 125 -6.94 5.80 3.90
C ILE A 125 -5.60 6.54 4.02
N LEU A 126 -5.56 7.59 4.86
CA LEU A 126 -4.33 8.32 5.18
C LEU A 126 -4.22 8.40 6.70
N GLY A 127 -3.12 7.90 7.23
CA GLY A 127 -2.87 7.86 8.66
C GLY A 127 -1.70 8.73 9.06
N GLY A 128 -1.94 9.73 9.93
CA GLY A 128 -0.89 10.59 10.41
C GLY A 128 -1.37 11.99 10.77
N GLU A 129 -0.45 12.96 10.69
CA GLU A 129 -0.78 14.35 10.97
C GLU A 129 -1.84 14.84 9.98
N ARG A 130 -2.97 15.34 10.52
CA ARG A 130 -4.13 15.76 9.72
C ARG A 130 -3.76 16.76 8.62
N LYS A 131 -2.89 17.74 8.92
CA LYS A 131 -2.48 18.74 7.93
C LYS A 131 -1.76 18.09 6.75
N ALA A 132 -0.81 17.20 7.02
CA ALA A 132 -0.08 16.48 5.97
C ALA A 132 -1.04 15.60 5.14
N CYS A 133 -1.99 14.91 5.80
CA CYS A 133 -3.00 14.11 5.09
C CYS A 133 -3.83 14.98 4.14
N ILE A 134 -4.29 16.16 4.57
CA ILE A 134 -5.08 17.08 3.75
C ILE A 134 -4.26 17.54 2.53
N GLU A 135 -2.98 17.89 2.73
CA GLU A 135 -2.12 18.31 1.61
C GLU A 135 -1.96 17.20 0.57
N VAL A 136 -1.80 15.95 1.02
CA VAL A 136 -1.73 14.80 0.10
C VAL A 136 -3.08 14.58 -0.60
N ILE A 137 -4.21 14.71 0.12
CA ILE A 137 -5.55 14.59 -0.48
C ILE A 137 -5.74 15.62 -1.59
N GLN A 138 -5.34 16.89 -1.38
CA GLN A 138 -5.44 17.94 -2.39
C GLN A 138 -4.74 17.54 -3.70
N VAL A 139 -3.64 16.84 -3.58
CA VAL A 139 -2.90 16.31 -4.75
C VAL A 139 -3.68 15.15 -5.40
N LEU A 140 -4.10 14.19 -4.60
CA LEU A 140 -4.79 13.00 -5.10
C LEU A 140 -6.15 13.32 -5.72
N GLN A 141 -6.78 14.45 -5.36
CA GLN A 141 -8.03 14.90 -5.96
C GLN A 141 -7.89 15.29 -7.44
N HIS A 142 -6.67 15.49 -7.93
CA HIS A 142 -6.43 15.69 -9.37
C HIS A 142 -6.43 14.36 -10.15
N VAL A 143 -6.38 13.22 -9.43
CA VAL A 143 -6.28 11.88 -10.01
C VAL A 143 -7.61 11.13 -9.89
N TYR A 144 -8.23 11.22 -8.72
CA TYR A 144 -9.45 10.46 -8.43
C TYR A 144 -10.71 11.29 -8.72
N ASP A 145 -11.79 10.60 -9.10
CA ASP A 145 -13.05 11.27 -9.37
C ASP A 145 -13.76 11.72 -8.07
N ALA A 146 -14.85 12.47 -8.23
CA ALA A 146 -15.58 13.09 -7.11
C ALA A 146 -16.25 12.08 -6.16
N ARG A 147 -16.36 10.81 -6.55
CA ARG A 147 -16.95 9.76 -5.70
C ARG A 147 -15.92 9.12 -4.78
N HIS A 148 -14.63 9.31 -5.07
CA HIS A 148 -13.56 8.71 -4.29
C HIS A 148 -13.53 9.29 -2.87
N GLN A 149 -13.54 8.42 -1.87
CA GLN A 149 -13.58 8.81 -0.47
C GLN A 149 -12.16 8.84 0.13
N PHE A 150 -11.85 9.90 0.83
CA PHE A 150 -10.61 10.02 1.60
C PHE A 150 -10.91 9.91 3.09
N ARG A 151 -10.26 9.00 3.77
CA ARG A 151 -10.45 8.76 5.21
C ARG A 151 -9.15 9.04 5.96
N ILE A 152 -9.21 10.03 6.86
CA ILE A 152 -8.05 10.41 7.69
C ILE A 152 -8.19 9.76 9.06
N THR A 153 -7.11 9.12 9.51
CA THR A 153 -7.02 8.52 10.84
C THR A 153 -5.59 8.72 11.39
N ASP A 154 -5.29 8.19 12.56
CA ASP A 154 -3.91 8.17 13.07
C ASP A 154 -3.10 7.07 12.31
N SER A 155 -1.78 7.22 12.33
CA SER A 155 -0.90 6.31 11.57
C SER A 155 -0.98 4.87 12.05
N ARG A 156 -1.09 4.66 13.35
CA ARG A 156 -1.14 3.31 13.94
C ARG A 156 -2.40 2.55 13.52
N THR A 157 -3.54 3.25 13.51
CA THR A 157 -4.82 2.68 13.04
C THR A 157 -4.71 2.31 11.55
N ALA A 158 -4.16 3.20 10.73
CA ALA A 158 -4.00 2.93 9.29
C ALA A 158 -3.06 1.73 9.04
N GLU A 159 -1.95 1.66 9.77
CA GLU A 159 -1.00 0.55 9.68
C GLU A 159 -1.66 -0.78 10.08
N LEU A 160 -2.41 -0.78 11.18
CA LEU A 160 -3.10 -1.98 11.67
C LEU A 160 -4.21 -2.41 10.70
N THR A 161 -4.90 -1.47 10.05
CA THR A 161 -5.91 -1.77 9.03
C THR A 161 -5.32 -2.65 7.92
N LYS A 162 -4.11 -2.34 7.46
CA LYS A 162 -3.44 -3.15 6.42
C LYS A 162 -3.19 -4.59 6.89
N TYR A 163 -2.74 -4.76 8.13
CA TYR A 163 -2.54 -6.11 8.71
C TYR A 163 -3.85 -6.86 8.86
N MET A 164 -4.89 -6.18 9.36
CA MET A 164 -6.21 -6.79 9.53
C MET A 164 -6.76 -7.28 8.19
N GLU A 165 -6.66 -6.45 7.15
CA GLU A 165 -7.12 -6.81 5.81
C GLU A 165 -6.34 -8.00 5.24
N ASN A 166 -5.02 -7.93 5.27
CA ASN A 166 -4.17 -9.02 4.76
C ASN A 166 -4.47 -10.33 5.49
N SER A 167 -4.63 -10.27 6.82
CA SER A 167 -4.96 -11.45 7.65
C SER A 167 -6.35 -11.99 7.32
N PHE A 168 -7.32 -11.12 7.11
CA PHE A 168 -8.67 -11.50 6.73
C PHE A 168 -8.68 -12.23 5.38
N LEU A 169 -7.98 -11.67 4.39
CA LEU A 169 -7.87 -12.29 3.06
C LEU A 169 -7.16 -13.66 3.15
N ALA A 170 -6.08 -13.76 3.91
CA ALA A 170 -5.37 -15.03 4.12
C ALA A 170 -6.29 -16.07 4.80
N THR A 171 -7.10 -15.63 5.76
CA THR A 171 -8.06 -16.50 6.45
C THR A 171 -9.12 -17.00 5.47
N LYS A 172 -9.63 -16.12 4.60
CA LYS A 172 -10.61 -16.52 3.57
C LYS A 172 -10.01 -17.57 2.63
N VAL A 173 -8.78 -17.37 2.17
CA VAL A 173 -8.10 -18.33 1.30
C VAL A 173 -7.93 -19.67 2.00
N SER A 174 -7.46 -19.67 3.25
CA SER A 174 -7.27 -20.90 4.04
C SER A 174 -8.58 -21.62 4.28
N PHE A 175 -9.64 -20.89 4.58
CA PHE A 175 -10.99 -21.43 4.76
C PHE A 175 -11.46 -22.11 3.47
N CYS A 176 -11.36 -21.44 2.35
CA CYS A 176 -11.78 -21.99 1.06
C CYS A 176 -10.96 -23.25 0.71
N GLN A 177 -9.67 -23.22 0.98
CA GLN A 177 -8.78 -24.37 0.76
C GLN A 177 -9.22 -25.59 1.60
N GLN A 178 -9.54 -25.37 2.86
CA GLN A 178 -10.02 -26.47 3.73
C GLN A 178 -11.29 -27.09 3.18
N PHE A 179 -12.25 -26.27 2.76
CA PHE A 179 -13.50 -26.75 2.19
C PHE A 179 -13.30 -27.42 0.83
N TYR A 180 -12.33 -26.98 0.05
CA TYR A 180 -11.95 -27.67 -1.18
C TYR A 180 -11.51 -29.13 -0.91
N PHE A 181 -10.66 -29.33 0.12
CA PHE A 181 -10.22 -30.68 0.49
C PHE A 181 -11.38 -31.51 1.04
N ILE A 182 -12.24 -30.95 1.88
CA ILE A 182 -13.42 -31.65 2.41
C ILE A 182 -14.34 -32.10 1.26
N ALA A 183 -14.64 -31.20 0.33
CA ALA A 183 -15.50 -31.49 -0.82
C ALA A 183 -14.90 -32.63 -1.66
N SER A 184 -13.58 -32.58 -1.90
CA SER A 184 -12.85 -33.61 -2.64
C SER A 184 -12.97 -34.98 -1.97
N GLU A 185 -12.82 -35.05 -0.64
CA GLU A 185 -12.93 -36.29 0.11
C GLU A 185 -14.37 -36.85 0.15
N MET A 186 -15.36 -35.97 -0.04
CA MET A 186 -16.79 -36.35 -0.02
C MET A 186 -17.38 -36.52 -1.44
N ASP A 187 -16.55 -36.40 -2.48
CA ASP A 187 -16.98 -36.47 -3.89
C ASP A 187 -18.05 -35.40 -4.19
N VAL A 188 -17.88 -34.20 -3.65
CA VAL A 188 -18.76 -33.05 -3.83
C VAL A 188 -18.07 -32.04 -4.75
N ASP A 189 -18.80 -31.49 -5.70
CA ASP A 189 -18.28 -30.42 -6.58
C ASP A 189 -18.06 -29.16 -5.77
N TYR A 190 -16.81 -28.76 -5.67
CA TYR A 190 -16.44 -27.55 -4.90
C TYR A 190 -17.00 -26.28 -5.55
N GLU A 191 -17.10 -26.20 -6.85
CA GLU A 191 -17.64 -25.02 -7.52
C GLU A 191 -19.13 -24.84 -7.18
N GLU A 192 -19.87 -25.92 -7.15
CA GLU A 192 -21.27 -25.91 -6.71
C GLU A 192 -21.37 -25.51 -5.24
N LEU A 193 -20.53 -26.09 -4.41
CA LEU A 193 -20.45 -25.71 -3.00
C LEU A 193 -20.17 -24.22 -2.77
N UNK A 194 -19.35 -23.73 -3.42
CA UNK A 194 -18.96 -22.38 -3.34
C UNK A 194 -19.99 -21.45 -3.88
N UNK A 195 -20.78 -21.92 -4.77
CA UNK A 195 -21.83 -21.11 -5.26
C UNK A 195 -22.99 -21.03 -4.30
N UNK A 196 -23.17 -21.93 -3.60
CA UNK A 196 -24.13 -22.02 -2.58
C UNK A 196 -23.76 -21.28 -1.33
N UNK A 197 -22.61 -21.12 -1.07
CA UNK A 197 -22.11 -20.41 0.05
C UNK A 197 -22.08 -18.94 -0.19
N UNK A 198 -21.87 -18.62 -1.31
CA UNK A 198 -21.88 -17.29 -1.75
C UNK A 198 -23.24 -16.74 -1.82
N CYS A 199 -24.12 -17.49 -2.17
CA CYS A 199 -25.52 -17.04 -2.27
C CYS A 199 -26.14 -16.75 -0.91
N SER A 200 -25.76 -17.45 0.11
CA SER A 200 -26.37 -17.30 1.44
C SER A 200 -25.71 -16.22 2.31
N CYS A 201 -24.45 -15.90 2.06
CA CYS A 201 -23.67 -15.02 2.96
C CYS A 201 -23.56 -13.56 2.50
N TRP A 202 -23.86 -13.26 1.23
CA TRP A 202 -23.55 -11.95 0.65
C TRP A 202 -24.76 -11.15 0.16
N ILE A 203 -25.97 -11.61 0.47
CA ILE A 203 -27.21 -10.96 -0.04
C ILE A 203 -27.83 -9.99 0.99
N GLN A 204 -27.12 -9.65 2.07
CA GLN A 204 -27.65 -8.69 3.04
C GLN A 204 -26.73 -7.48 3.21
N GLU A 205 -26.73 -6.60 2.19
CA GLU A 205 -26.36 -5.19 2.36
C GLU A 205 -27.13 -4.30 1.42
#